data_336cea01cc9d7ced203993e400536d68
#
_entry.id   336cea01cc9d7ced203993e400536d68
#
_cell.length_a   1.000
_cell.length_b   1.000
_cell.length_c   1.000
_cell.angle_alpha   90.00
_cell.angle_beta   90.00
_cell.angle_gamma   90.00
#
_symmetry.space_group_name_H-M   'P 1'
#
loop_
_entity.id
_entity.type
_entity.pdbx_description
1 polymer ?
#
loop_
_entity_poly.entity_id
_entity_poly.type
_entity_poly.pdbx_seq_one_letter_code
_entity_poly.pdbx_strand_id
1 'polypeptide(L)'
;VLFAIFPTLAKQAKESSVTHMREIFFQTLRGGFFILIPTGLLLTALARPLTVLFFAGGGIAEEGTRRIANSLACFGWATFALYADLFMTQSLIAIRKPLPAIFLVASRAVLTYVLGYFLSPLWDYQGLALSFSFALAVNFFVLFPCFFRLSPFRGQWKELFGYSGKLILASTPIFFFGWILNQWSAAQWISLPKGIVLGGVTL
;
A
#
# COMPACT_ATOMS: atom_id res chain seq x y z
N VAL A 1 3.17 0.50 -14.77
CA VAL A 1 4.47 -0.18 -14.60
C VAL A 1 4.29 -1.69 -14.48
N LEU A 2 3.47 -2.20 -13.56
CA LEU A 2 3.25 -3.66 -13.34
C LEU A 2 2.85 -4.40 -14.62
N PHE A 3 1.85 -3.88 -15.36
CA PHE A 3 1.36 -4.51 -16.57
C PHE A 3 2.34 -4.44 -17.76
N ALA A 4 3.22 -3.43 -17.78
CA ALA A 4 4.22 -3.28 -18.85
C ALA A 4 5.39 -4.29 -18.73
N ILE A 5 5.67 -4.77 -17.51
CA ILE A 5 6.79 -5.69 -17.25
C ILE A 5 6.37 -7.16 -17.41
N PHE A 6 5.07 -7.44 -17.27
CA PHE A 6 4.54 -8.81 -17.40
C PHE A 6 4.93 -9.51 -18.72
N PRO A 7 4.80 -8.89 -19.91
CA PRO A 7 5.21 -9.52 -21.18
C PRO A 7 6.71 -9.82 -21.21
N THR A 8 7.53 -8.93 -20.64
CA THR A 8 8.99 -9.10 -20.58
C THR A 8 9.38 -10.28 -19.68
N LEU A 9 8.76 -10.41 -18.52
CA LEU A 9 8.96 -11.56 -17.63
C LEU A 9 8.49 -12.86 -18.27
N ALA A 10 7.36 -12.86 -18.96
CA ALA A 10 6.83 -14.04 -19.64
C ALA A 10 7.71 -14.49 -20.83
N LYS A 11 8.28 -13.53 -21.58
CA LYS A 11 9.22 -13.81 -22.68
C LYS A 11 10.52 -14.43 -22.15
N GLN A 12 11.07 -13.86 -21.08
CA GLN A 12 12.33 -14.33 -20.48
C GLN A 12 12.18 -15.65 -19.73
N ALA A 13 10.99 -15.94 -19.19
CA ALA A 13 10.69 -17.26 -18.64
C ALA A 13 10.76 -18.38 -19.69
N LYS A 14 10.63 -18.04 -20.99
CA LYS A 14 10.83 -18.97 -22.11
C LYS A 14 12.29 -19.10 -22.53
N GLU A 15 13.09 -18.06 -22.40
CA GLU A 15 14.48 -17.97 -22.92
C GLU A 15 15.55 -18.54 -21.96
N SER A 16 15.16 -19.26 -20.90
CA SER A 16 16.01 -20.15 -20.08
C SER A 16 17.10 -19.50 -19.19
N SER A 17 17.20 -18.18 -19.06
CA SER A 17 18.15 -17.57 -18.13
C SER A 17 17.49 -17.20 -16.79
N VAL A 18 17.46 -18.15 -15.87
CA VAL A 18 16.94 -17.98 -14.49
C VAL A 18 17.62 -16.80 -13.78
N THR A 19 18.91 -16.58 -14.05
CA THR A 19 19.72 -15.51 -13.45
C THR A 19 19.24 -14.13 -13.89
N HIS A 20 19.02 -13.95 -15.19
CA HIS A 20 18.58 -12.67 -15.75
C HIS A 20 17.14 -12.33 -15.35
N MET A 21 16.24 -13.34 -15.35
CA MET A 21 14.87 -13.19 -14.86
C MET A 21 14.84 -12.76 -13.38
N ARG A 22 15.75 -13.31 -12.60
CA ARG A 22 15.91 -12.96 -11.17
C ARG A 22 16.34 -11.50 -10.99
N GLU A 23 17.32 -11.02 -11.74
CA GLU A 23 17.77 -9.64 -11.68
C GLU A 23 16.66 -8.66 -11.99
N ILE A 24 15.92 -8.88 -13.09
CA ILE A 24 14.78 -8.04 -13.47
C ILE A 24 13.70 -8.05 -12.40
N PHE A 25 13.39 -9.21 -11.82
CA PHE A 25 12.43 -9.32 -10.72
C PHE A 25 12.82 -8.42 -9.56
N PHE A 26 14.05 -8.52 -9.07
CA PHE A 26 14.51 -7.72 -7.93
C PHE A 26 14.67 -6.24 -8.25
N GLN A 27 15.14 -5.87 -9.43
CA GLN A 27 15.23 -4.49 -9.86
C GLN A 27 13.85 -3.83 -9.91
N THR A 28 12.86 -4.52 -10.49
CA THR A 28 11.47 -4.03 -10.55
C THR A 28 10.86 -3.87 -9.17
N LEU A 29 11.06 -4.85 -8.29
CA LEU A 29 10.53 -4.80 -6.94
C LEU A 29 11.17 -3.68 -6.12
N ARG A 30 12.49 -3.49 -6.23
CA ARG A 30 13.22 -2.37 -5.59
C ARG A 30 12.77 -1.02 -6.12
N GLY A 31 12.60 -0.87 -7.44
CA GLY A 31 12.09 0.35 -8.06
C GLY A 31 10.68 0.70 -7.61
N GLY A 32 9.79 -0.29 -7.52
CA GLY A 32 8.45 -0.10 -6.98
C GLY A 32 8.45 0.32 -5.51
N PHE A 33 9.27 -0.31 -4.68
CA PHE A 33 9.42 0.09 -3.27
C PHE A 33 9.96 1.49 -3.11
N PHE A 34 10.94 1.88 -3.94
CA PHE A 34 11.52 3.22 -3.93
C PHE A 34 10.47 4.33 -4.12
N ILE A 35 9.47 4.09 -4.95
CA ILE A 35 8.37 5.04 -5.20
C ILE A 35 7.27 4.89 -4.16
N LEU A 36 6.84 3.66 -3.87
CA LEU A 36 5.61 3.42 -3.12
C LEU A 36 5.77 3.54 -1.60
N ILE A 37 6.96 3.30 -1.05
CA ILE A 37 7.18 3.50 0.38
C ILE A 37 7.09 4.99 0.76
N PRO A 38 7.83 5.92 0.11
CA PRO A 38 7.68 7.34 0.40
C PRO A 38 6.27 7.87 0.11
N THR A 39 5.67 7.44 -1.02
CA THR A 39 4.31 7.85 -1.41
C THR A 39 3.27 7.36 -0.41
N GLY A 40 3.36 6.13 0.05
CA GLY A 40 2.46 5.56 1.06
C GLY A 40 2.55 6.27 2.41
N LEU A 41 3.77 6.59 2.85
CA LEU A 41 4.01 7.37 4.07
C LEU A 41 3.48 8.80 3.94
N LEU A 42 3.70 9.44 2.79
CA LEU A 42 3.17 10.76 2.49
C LEU A 42 1.64 10.74 2.46
N LEU A 43 1.03 9.73 1.83
CA LEU A 43 -0.42 9.55 1.80
C LEU A 43 -1.00 9.38 3.21
N THR A 44 -0.34 8.62 4.07
CA THR A 44 -0.73 8.47 5.47
C THR A 44 -0.66 9.80 6.23
N ALA A 45 0.44 10.55 6.06
CA ALA A 45 0.64 11.81 6.75
C ALA A 45 -0.32 12.91 6.26
N LEU A 46 -0.63 12.96 4.98
CA LEU A 46 -1.51 13.94 4.35
C LEU A 46 -2.96 13.45 4.19
N ALA A 47 -3.33 12.32 4.78
CA ALA A 47 -4.66 11.73 4.60
C ALA A 47 -5.79 12.71 4.94
N ARG A 48 -5.67 13.45 6.05
CA ARG A 48 -6.68 14.43 6.47
C ARG A 48 -6.77 15.64 5.55
N PRO A 49 -5.67 16.40 5.25
CA PRO A 49 -5.76 17.53 4.35
C PRO A 49 -6.21 17.13 2.94
N LEU A 50 -5.79 15.98 2.42
CA LEU A 50 -6.28 15.49 1.14
C LEU A 50 -7.78 15.22 1.16
N THR A 51 -8.27 14.55 2.19
CA THR A 51 -9.71 14.25 2.32
C THR A 51 -10.53 15.54 2.44
N VAL A 52 -10.06 16.51 3.22
CA VAL A 52 -10.72 17.83 3.34
C VAL A 52 -10.73 18.53 1.97
N LEU A 53 -9.61 18.54 1.26
CA LEU A 53 -9.50 19.21 -0.04
C LEU A 53 -10.51 18.65 -1.07
N PHE A 54 -10.70 17.32 -1.09
CA PHE A 54 -11.56 16.67 -2.08
C PHE A 54 -13.04 16.57 -1.66
N PHE A 55 -13.34 16.52 -0.36
CA PHE A 55 -14.67 16.16 0.12
C PHE A 55 -15.37 17.25 0.97
N ALA A 56 -14.64 18.26 1.49
CA ALA A 56 -15.25 19.29 2.34
C ALA A 56 -16.28 20.18 1.60
N GLY A 57 -16.16 20.33 0.26
CA GLY A 57 -17.12 21.05 -0.57
C GLY A 57 -18.34 20.24 -0.99
N GLY A 58 -18.38 18.93 -0.76
CA GLY A 58 -19.39 18.00 -1.28
C GLY A 58 -20.58 17.72 -0.36
N GLY A 59 -20.81 18.51 0.70
CA GLY A 59 -21.92 18.28 1.62
C GLY A 59 -21.75 17.09 2.57
N ILE A 60 -20.57 16.47 2.62
CA ILE A 60 -20.25 15.40 3.55
C ILE A 60 -20.04 15.98 4.94
N ALA A 61 -20.72 15.45 5.96
CA ALA A 61 -20.55 15.86 7.34
C ALA A 61 -19.08 15.70 7.78
N GLU A 62 -18.63 16.55 8.70
CA GLU A 62 -17.24 16.54 9.21
C GLU A 62 -16.82 15.15 9.74
N GLU A 63 -17.74 14.43 10.36
CA GLU A 63 -17.53 13.07 10.83
C GLU A 63 -17.25 12.09 9.66
N GLY A 64 -17.96 12.22 8.54
CA GLY A 64 -17.72 11.43 7.34
C GLY A 64 -16.34 11.69 6.75
N THR A 65 -15.94 12.96 6.66
CA THR A 65 -14.62 13.37 6.20
C THR A 65 -13.51 12.80 7.09
N ARG A 66 -13.70 12.82 8.41
CA ARG A 66 -12.76 12.25 9.38
C ARG A 66 -12.63 10.72 9.20
N ARG A 67 -13.74 10.02 8.98
CA ARG A 67 -13.76 8.57 8.75
C ARG A 67 -13.00 8.18 7.48
N ILE A 68 -13.23 8.92 6.39
CA ILE A 68 -12.51 8.72 5.12
C ILE A 68 -11.00 8.96 5.31
N ALA A 69 -10.61 10.05 6.00
CA ALA A 69 -9.21 10.36 6.25
C ALA A 69 -8.49 9.25 7.03
N ASN A 70 -9.12 8.73 8.08
CA ASN A 70 -8.55 7.66 8.88
C ASN A 70 -8.40 6.36 8.09
N SER A 71 -9.39 6.01 7.26
CA SER A 71 -9.31 4.85 6.36
C SER A 71 -8.20 5.02 5.31
N LEU A 72 -8.06 6.22 4.74
CA LEU A 72 -7.00 6.55 3.78
C LEU A 72 -5.61 6.43 4.41
N ALA A 73 -5.45 6.88 5.65
CA ALA A 73 -4.20 6.71 6.40
C ALA A 73 -3.83 5.23 6.60
N CYS A 74 -4.81 4.37 6.90
CA CYS A 74 -4.59 2.93 7.01
C CYS A 74 -4.14 2.31 5.68
N PHE A 75 -4.74 2.70 4.56
CA PHE A 75 -4.35 2.21 3.23
C PHE A 75 -2.98 2.72 2.80
N GLY A 76 -2.56 3.92 3.21
CA GLY A 76 -1.22 4.45 2.93
C GLY A 76 -0.12 3.49 3.39
N TRP A 77 -0.24 2.94 4.60
CA TRP A 77 0.69 1.94 5.13
C TRP A 77 0.73 0.65 4.33
N ALA A 78 -0.41 0.24 3.79
CA ALA A 78 -0.53 -1.02 3.05
C ALA A 78 -0.03 -0.93 1.60
N THR A 79 0.21 0.26 1.08
CA THR A 79 0.48 0.49 -0.35
C THR A 79 1.68 -0.32 -0.87
N PHE A 80 2.79 -0.36 -0.13
CA PHE A 80 3.98 -1.12 -0.55
C PHE A 80 3.76 -2.64 -0.43
N ALA A 81 3.04 -3.09 0.59
CA ALA A 81 2.72 -4.51 0.77
C ALA A 81 1.75 -4.99 -0.32
N LEU A 82 0.77 -4.16 -0.70
CA LEU A 82 -0.12 -4.43 -1.82
C LEU A 82 0.64 -4.56 -3.13
N TYR A 83 1.59 -3.67 -3.40
CA TYR A 83 2.42 -3.75 -4.59
C TYR A 83 3.22 -5.06 -4.63
N ALA A 84 3.87 -5.42 -3.51
CA ALA A 84 4.64 -6.65 -3.42
C ALA A 84 3.75 -7.89 -3.65
N ASP A 85 2.57 -7.94 -3.03
CA ASP A 85 1.60 -9.03 -3.17
C ASP A 85 1.13 -9.19 -4.62
N LEU A 86 0.75 -8.09 -5.28
CA LEU A 86 0.34 -8.09 -6.67
C LEU A 86 1.49 -8.50 -7.60
N PHE A 87 2.69 -7.96 -7.36
CA PHE A 87 3.86 -8.28 -8.19
C PHE A 87 4.27 -9.74 -8.07
N MET A 88 4.22 -10.31 -6.87
CA MET A 88 4.49 -11.74 -6.65
C MET A 88 3.44 -12.63 -7.33
N THR A 89 2.17 -12.29 -7.18
CA THR A 89 1.07 -13.02 -7.82
C THR A 89 1.24 -13.04 -9.34
N GLN A 90 1.52 -11.89 -9.95
CA GLN A 90 1.75 -11.79 -11.40
C GLN A 90 3.00 -12.56 -11.84
N SER A 91 4.08 -12.49 -11.04
CA SER A 91 5.32 -13.22 -11.34
C SER A 91 5.13 -14.75 -11.30
N LEU A 92 4.33 -15.27 -10.36
CA LEU A 92 3.97 -16.69 -10.30
C LEU A 92 3.18 -17.14 -11.51
N ILE A 93 2.24 -16.34 -11.97
CA ILE A 93 1.46 -16.60 -13.18
C ILE A 93 2.39 -16.61 -14.40
N ALA A 94 3.32 -15.65 -14.49
CA ALA A 94 4.28 -15.55 -15.60
C ALA A 94 5.19 -16.79 -15.71
N ILE A 95 5.62 -17.36 -14.59
CA ILE A 95 6.43 -18.60 -14.56
C ILE A 95 5.60 -19.89 -14.60
N ARG A 96 4.32 -19.79 -14.97
CA ARG A 96 3.38 -20.90 -15.10
C ARG A 96 3.17 -21.72 -13.81
N LYS A 97 3.22 -21.06 -12.65
CA LYS A 97 2.88 -21.64 -11.35
C LYS A 97 1.61 -20.98 -10.77
N PRO A 98 0.41 -21.27 -11.32
CA PRO A 98 -0.82 -20.59 -10.88
C PRO A 98 -1.28 -21.02 -9.48
N LEU A 99 -0.99 -22.27 -9.05
CA LEU A 99 -1.44 -22.77 -7.75
C LEU A 99 -0.94 -21.94 -6.56
N PRO A 100 0.38 -21.63 -6.43
CA PRO A 100 0.85 -20.71 -5.40
C PRO A 100 0.27 -19.29 -5.51
N ALA A 101 0.00 -18.79 -6.72
CA ALA A 101 -0.63 -17.50 -6.92
C ALA A 101 -2.06 -17.48 -6.37
N ILE A 102 -2.86 -18.52 -6.66
CA ILE A 102 -4.22 -18.67 -6.11
C ILE A 102 -4.17 -18.74 -4.58
N PHE A 103 -3.20 -19.48 -4.01
CA PHE A 103 -3.04 -19.58 -2.56
C PHE A 103 -2.74 -18.21 -1.92
N LEU A 104 -1.88 -17.38 -2.52
CA LEU A 104 -1.60 -16.02 -2.03
C LEU A 104 -2.85 -15.15 -2.02
N VAL A 105 -3.63 -15.17 -3.11
CA VAL A 105 -4.86 -14.37 -3.21
C VAL A 105 -5.92 -14.88 -2.23
N ALA A 106 -6.08 -16.19 -2.12
CA ALA A 106 -7.05 -16.82 -1.22
C ALA A 106 -6.70 -16.55 0.25
N SER A 107 -5.43 -16.69 0.64
CA SER A 107 -4.99 -16.40 2.01
C SER A 107 -5.23 -14.94 2.40
N ARG A 108 -4.98 -13.99 1.50
CA ARG A 108 -5.30 -12.58 1.72
C ARG A 108 -6.80 -12.37 1.93
N ALA A 109 -7.63 -12.95 1.07
CA ALA A 109 -9.08 -12.82 1.17
C ALA A 109 -9.61 -13.38 2.49
N VAL A 110 -9.16 -14.59 2.89
CA VAL A 110 -9.52 -15.22 4.15
C VAL A 110 -9.06 -14.38 5.34
N LEU A 111 -7.80 -13.92 5.34
CA LEU A 111 -7.27 -13.08 6.41
C LEU A 111 -8.04 -11.76 6.53
N THR A 112 -8.33 -11.11 5.40
CA THR A 112 -9.13 -9.87 5.40
C THR A 112 -10.53 -10.10 5.97
N TYR A 113 -11.18 -11.20 5.59
CA TYR A 113 -12.49 -11.54 6.09
C TYR A 113 -12.48 -11.83 7.61
N VAL A 114 -11.56 -12.67 8.05
CA VAL A 114 -11.43 -13.04 9.48
C VAL A 114 -11.09 -11.81 10.32
N LEU A 115 -10.08 -11.05 9.93
CA LEU A 115 -9.71 -9.84 10.66
C LEU A 115 -10.83 -8.78 10.62
N GLY A 116 -11.51 -8.63 9.48
CA GLY A 116 -12.65 -7.73 9.33
C GLY A 116 -13.81 -8.09 10.27
N TYR A 117 -14.09 -9.37 10.42
CA TYR A 117 -15.11 -9.86 11.34
C TYR A 117 -14.82 -9.48 12.81
N PHE A 118 -13.55 -9.52 13.23
CA PHE A 118 -13.15 -9.19 14.60
C PHE A 118 -12.92 -7.67 14.81
N LEU A 119 -12.39 -6.96 13.81
CA LEU A 119 -12.01 -5.55 13.94
C LEU A 119 -13.16 -4.59 13.63
N SER A 120 -14.09 -4.97 12.76
CA SER A 120 -15.23 -4.11 12.39
C SER A 120 -16.14 -3.74 13.57
N PRO A 121 -16.49 -4.64 14.50
CA PRO A 121 -17.29 -4.29 15.66
C PRO A 121 -16.57 -3.33 16.64
N LEU A 122 -15.22 -3.33 16.63
CA LEU A 122 -14.41 -2.51 17.54
C LEU A 122 -14.15 -1.11 17.00
N TRP A 123 -13.97 -0.97 15.68
CA TRP A 123 -13.51 0.26 15.02
C TRP A 123 -14.31 0.63 13.77
N ASP A 124 -15.49 0.10 13.56
CA ASP A 124 -16.35 0.40 12.40
C ASP A 124 -15.58 0.31 11.06
N TYR A 125 -15.67 1.37 10.25
CA TYR A 125 -15.02 1.48 8.94
C TYR A 125 -13.49 1.40 9.01
N GLN A 126 -12.89 1.91 10.09
CA GLN A 126 -11.44 1.84 10.31
C GLN A 126 -11.00 0.39 10.53
N GLY A 127 -11.81 -0.40 11.23
CA GLY A 127 -11.55 -1.83 11.45
C GLY A 127 -11.47 -2.60 10.13
N LEU A 128 -12.32 -2.26 9.15
CA LEU A 128 -12.28 -2.88 7.84
C LEU A 128 -11.03 -2.47 7.04
N ALA A 129 -10.66 -1.18 7.05
CA ALA A 129 -9.43 -0.70 6.40
C ALA A 129 -8.17 -1.29 7.04
N LEU A 130 -8.14 -1.39 8.37
CA LEU A 130 -7.07 -2.03 9.12
C LEU A 130 -6.96 -3.52 8.83
N SER A 131 -8.09 -4.24 8.75
CA SER A 131 -8.09 -5.68 8.46
C SER A 131 -7.45 -5.99 7.12
N PHE A 132 -7.75 -5.20 6.09
CA PHE A 132 -7.12 -5.33 4.78
C PHE A 132 -5.62 -5.03 4.85
N SER A 133 -5.22 -3.96 5.54
CA SER A 133 -3.82 -3.56 5.68
C SER A 133 -3.01 -4.60 6.47
N PHE A 134 -3.56 -5.15 7.54
CA PHE A 134 -2.94 -6.23 8.30
C PHE A 134 -2.87 -7.54 7.50
N ALA A 135 -3.89 -7.89 6.75
CA ALA A 135 -3.87 -9.08 5.89
C ALA A 135 -2.74 -8.99 4.85
N LEU A 136 -2.54 -7.81 4.24
CA LEU A 136 -1.42 -7.56 3.33
C LEU A 136 -0.06 -7.63 4.03
N ALA A 137 0.05 -7.06 5.23
CA ALA A 137 1.28 -7.14 6.01
C ALA A 137 1.61 -8.58 6.39
N VAL A 138 0.65 -9.37 6.84
CA VAL A 138 0.85 -10.80 7.15
C VAL A 138 1.27 -11.56 5.90
N ASN A 139 0.59 -11.37 4.77
CA ASN A 139 1.00 -11.97 3.50
C ASN A 139 2.43 -11.59 3.13
N PHE A 140 2.79 -10.32 3.27
CA PHE A 140 4.13 -9.85 2.98
C PHE A 140 5.19 -10.50 3.88
N PHE A 141 5.00 -10.49 5.20
CA PHE A 141 6.02 -10.98 6.13
C PHE A 141 6.07 -12.50 6.25
N VAL A 142 4.96 -13.21 6.09
CA VAL A 142 4.88 -14.67 6.28
C VAL A 142 4.99 -15.42 4.96
N LEU A 143 4.19 -15.03 3.97
CA LEU A 143 4.13 -15.78 2.71
C LEU A 143 5.23 -15.38 1.72
N PHE A 144 5.76 -14.17 1.82
CA PHE A 144 6.88 -13.71 1.01
C PHE A 144 8.13 -14.58 1.19
N PRO A 145 8.62 -14.88 2.40
CA PRO A 145 9.73 -15.83 2.58
C PRO A 145 9.42 -17.23 2.07
N CYS A 146 8.18 -17.70 2.24
CA CYS A 146 7.75 -19.00 1.70
C CYS A 146 7.79 -19.03 0.17
N PHE A 147 7.31 -17.95 -0.48
CA PHE A 147 7.41 -17.78 -1.92
C PHE A 147 8.84 -17.91 -2.42
N PHE A 148 9.80 -17.24 -1.77
CA PHE A 148 11.21 -17.29 -2.16
C PHE A 148 11.84 -18.68 -1.97
N ARG A 149 11.36 -19.49 -1.03
CA ARG A 149 11.81 -20.87 -0.87
C ARG A 149 11.32 -21.79 -2.00
N LEU A 150 10.13 -21.53 -2.53
CA LEU A 150 9.47 -22.36 -3.55
C LEU A 150 9.77 -21.91 -5.00
N SER A 151 10.27 -20.68 -5.18
CA SER A 151 10.53 -20.09 -6.49
C SER A 151 12.02 -20.15 -6.87
N PRO A 152 12.36 -20.02 -8.15
CA PRO A 152 13.75 -19.93 -8.59
C PRO A 152 14.50 -18.68 -8.09
N PHE A 153 13.80 -17.76 -7.38
CA PHE A 153 14.34 -16.49 -6.88
C PHE A 153 15.04 -16.59 -5.50
N ARG A 154 15.49 -17.77 -5.12
CA ARG A 154 16.10 -18.09 -3.82
C ARG A 154 17.34 -17.22 -3.54
N GLY A 155 17.40 -16.55 -2.37
CA GLY A 155 18.66 -16.04 -1.80
C GLY A 155 18.77 -14.52 -1.59
N GLN A 156 18.00 -13.64 -2.25
CA GLN A 156 18.14 -12.17 -2.10
C GLN A 156 17.06 -11.51 -1.24
N TRP A 157 16.21 -12.28 -0.57
CA TRP A 157 15.15 -11.73 0.25
C TRP A 157 15.67 -10.90 1.42
N LYS A 158 16.81 -11.28 2.03
CA LYS A 158 17.46 -10.53 3.12
C LYS A 158 17.90 -9.13 2.66
N GLU A 159 18.45 -9.04 1.46
CA GLU A 159 18.85 -7.76 0.86
C GLU A 159 17.64 -6.87 0.58
N LEU A 160 16.52 -7.46 0.13
CA LEU A 160 15.29 -6.73 -0.12
C LEU A 160 14.68 -6.18 1.17
N PHE A 161 14.64 -6.98 2.25
CA PHE A 161 14.18 -6.49 3.56
C PHE A 161 15.12 -5.42 4.12
N GLY A 162 16.44 -5.59 3.97
CA GLY A 162 17.41 -4.57 4.34
C GLY A 162 17.24 -3.27 3.55
N TYR A 163 16.95 -3.38 2.24
CA TYR A 163 16.68 -2.24 1.37
C TYR A 163 15.37 -1.53 1.77
N SER A 164 14.27 -2.26 1.95
CA SER A 164 13.00 -1.67 2.36
C SER A 164 13.08 -1.02 3.75
N GLY A 165 13.82 -1.62 4.69
CA GLY A 165 14.07 -1.02 5.99
C GLY A 165 14.83 0.31 5.91
N LYS A 166 15.91 0.36 5.12
CA LYS A 166 16.66 1.61 4.87
C LYS A 166 15.79 2.68 4.21
N LEU A 167 14.93 2.26 3.29
CA LEU A 167 14.04 3.18 2.59
C LEU A 167 12.95 3.74 3.51
N ILE A 168 12.38 2.92 4.41
CA ILE A 168 11.45 3.40 5.44
C ILE A 168 12.14 4.44 6.33
N LEU A 169 13.37 4.16 6.80
CA LEU A 169 14.14 5.10 7.61
C LEU A 169 14.44 6.39 6.83
N ALA A 170 14.85 6.30 5.57
CA ALA A 170 15.10 7.47 4.72
C ALA A 170 13.82 8.28 4.43
N SER A 171 12.65 7.65 4.46
CA SER A 171 11.36 8.30 4.23
C SER A 171 10.74 8.88 5.50
N THR A 172 11.30 8.59 6.68
CA THR A 172 10.83 9.10 7.98
C THR A 172 10.75 10.64 8.03
N PRO A 173 11.73 11.42 7.52
CA PRO A 173 11.64 12.88 7.48
C PRO A 173 10.43 13.38 6.65
N ILE A 174 10.12 12.70 5.55
CA ILE A 174 8.97 13.03 4.70
C ILE A 174 7.67 12.82 5.47
N PHE A 175 7.58 11.72 6.22
CA PHE A 175 6.44 11.44 7.08
C PHE A 175 6.27 12.51 8.17
N PHE A 176 7.34 12.87 8.88
CA PHE A 176 7.32 13.91 9.90
C PHE A 176 6.93 15.27 9.33
N PHE A 177 7.47 15.65 8.17
CA PHE A 177 7.10 16.88 7.49
C PHE A 177 5.62 16.90 7.11
N GLY A 178 5.09 15.83 6.53
CA GLY A 178 3.67 15.69 6.23
C GLY A 178 2.80 15.70 7.49
N TRP A 179 3.26 15.10 8.58
CA TRP A 179 2.56 15.12 9.88
C TRP A 179 2.51 16.52 10.48
N ILE A 180 3.60 17.29 10.43
CA ILE A 180 3.64 18.69 10.85
C ILE A 180 2.68 19.55 10.02
N LEU A 181 2.69 19.37 8.69
CA LEU A 181 1.73 20.05 7.81
C LEU A 181 0.28 19.70 8.14
N ASN A 182 0.01 18.45 8.49
CA ASN A 182 -1.33 18.03 8.93
C ASN A 182 -1.76 18.71 10.22
N GLN A 183 -0.86 18.84 11.20
CA GLN A 183 -1.13 19.58 12.45
C GLN A 183 -1.38 21.07 12.17
N TRP A 184 -0.58 21.67 11.32
CA TRP A 184 -0.67 23.10 10.99
C TRP A 184 -1.96 23.41 10.20
N SER A 185 -2.29 22.58 9.22
CA SER A 185 -3.54 22.70 8.47
C SER A 185 -4.76 22.53 9.37
N ALA A 186 -4.76 21.58 10.31
CA ALA A 186 -5.84 21.38 11.26
C ALA A 186 -6.08 22.62 12.13
N ALA A 187 -5.02 23.31 12.56
CA ALA A 187 -5.12 24.54 13.34
C ALA A 187 -5.71 25.71 12.53
N GLN A 188 -5.35 25.83 11.26
CA GLN A 188 -5.86 26.91 10.38
C GLN A 188 -7.32 26.69 9.96
N TRP A 189 -7.74 25.43 9.67
CA TRP A 189 -9.12 25.15 9.28
C TRP A 189 -10.11 25.35 10.42
N ILE A 190 -9.68 25.20 11.67
CA ILE A 190 -10.50 25.50 12.87
C ILE A 190 -10.69 27.01 13.03
N SER A 191 -9.75 27.83 12.56
CA SER A 191 -9.77 29.29 12.71
C SER A 191 -10.47 30.02 11.56
N LEU A 192 -10.73 29.37 10.43
CA LEU A 192 -11.46 29.99 9.32
C LEU A 192 -12.96 30.04 9.67
N PRO A 193 -13.61 31.24 9.61
CA PRO A 193 -15.03 31.33 9.83
C PRO A 193 -15.78 30.48 8.82
N LYS A 194 -16.66 29.62 9.33
CA LYS A 194 -17.44 28.62 8.56
C LYS A 194 -18.23 29.19 7.36
N GLY A 195 -18.32 30.52 7.26
CA GLY A 195 -18.98 31.21 6.14
C GLY A 195 -18.16 31.32 4.86
N ILE A 196 -16.83 31.15 4.88
CA ILE A 196 -16.00 31.31 3.67
C ILE A 196 -15.99 30.02 2.84
N VAL A 197 -16.15 28.85 3.48
CA VAL A 197 -16.13 27.54 2.78
C VAL A 197 -17.46 27.29 2.02
N LEU A 198 -18.55 27.91 2.43
CA LEU A 198 -19.87 27.77 1.77
C LEU A 198 -20.15 28.85 0.70
N GLY A 199 -19.33 29.91 0.64
CA GLY A 199 -19.54 31.04 -0.30
C GLY A 199 -19.02 30.81 -1.73
N GLY A 200 -18.37 29.70 -2.01
CA GLY A 200 -17.73 29.43 -3.31
C GLY A 200 -18.54 28.57 -4.30
N VAL A 201 -19.75 28.13 -3.97
CA VAL A 201 -20.55 27.21 -4.80
C VAL A 201 -22.02 27.67 -4.97
N THR A 202 -22.25 28.98 -4.93
CA THR A 202 -23.53 29.51 -5.45
C THR A 202 -23.22 30.45 -6.62
N LEU A 203 -22.95 29.87 -7.78
CA LEU A 203 -23.19 30.43 -9.11
C LEU A 203 -23.59 29.30 -10.05
#